data_4b904240c041b0013e346a1e6964eadf
#
_entry.id   4b904240c041b0013e346a1e6964eadf
#
_cell.length_a   1.000
_cell.length_b   1.000
_cell.length_c   1.000
_cell.angle_alpha   90.00
_cell.angle_beta   90.00
_cell.angle_gamma   90.00
#
_symmetry.space_group_name_H-M   'P 1'
#
loop_
_entity.id
_entity.type
_entity.pdbx_description
1 polymer ?
#
loop_
_entity_poly.entity_id
_entity_poly.type
_entity_poly.pdbx_seq_one_letter_code
_entity_poly.pdbx_strand_id
1 'polypeptide(L)'
;MNKLLPAFALSLSMLGASFAAIAEVPRTAAPENASVYIIEPKDGATVDKTFTVRFGLKGMGVAPAGVDAPDTGHHHLLIDLDQLPAMNGPLPATENVVHFGKGQTETELTLAPGKHTLQLLLGDKNHVPFDPPVLSKKITVTVK
;
A
#
# COMPACT_ATOMS: atom_id res chain seq x y z
N MET A 1 -1.54 -20.19 77.79
CA MET A 1 -0.63 -20.60 76.70
C MET A 1 -1.34 -20.22 75.38
N ASN A 2 -1.10 -18.99 74.88
CA ASN A 2 -1.71 -18.51 73.66
C ASN A 2 -0.71 -18.73 72.52
N LYS A 3 -1.09 -19.54 71.52
CA LYS A 3 -0.33 -19.74 70.30
C LYS A 3 -0.82 -18.76 69.28
N LEU A 4 0.00 -17.77 68.97
CA LEU A 4 -0.17 -16.87 67.84
C LEU A 4 0.21 -17.58 66.53
N LEU A 5 -0.71 -17.65 65.58
CA LEU A 5 -0.49 -18.07 64.18
C LEU A 5 -0.06 -16.86 63.33
N PRO A 6 0.97 -16.97 62.48
CA PRO A 6 1.31 -15.87 61.58
C PRO A 6 0.40 -15.88 60.35
N ALA A 7 -0.17 -14.72 60.05
CA ALA A 7 -0.91 -14.47 58.80
C ALA A 7 0.09 -14.37 57.62
N PHE A 8 -0.02 -15.27 56.68
CA PHE A 8 0.70 -15.20 55.40
C PHE A 8 -0.04 -14.20 54.48
N ALA A 9 0.56 -13.04 54.27
CA ALA A 9 0.08 -12.10 53.26
C ALA A 9 0.54 -12.55 51.88
N LEU A 10 -0.40 -13.00 51.06
CA LEU A 10 -0.17 -13.36 49.66
C LEU A 10 -0.16 -12.07 48.84
N SER A 11 1.01 -11.57 48.45
CA SER A 11 1.16 -10.42 47.55
C SER A 11 0.94 -10.85 46.10
N LEU A 12 -0.22 -10.50 45.55
CA LEU A 12 -0.57 -10.72 44.16
C LEU A 12 0.14 -9.68 43.30
N SER A 13 1.26 -10.06 42.67
CA SER A 13 1.98 -9.21 41.70
C SER A 13 1.21 -9.17 40.40
N MET A 14 0.52 -8.06 40.14
CA MET A 14 -0.06 -7.78 38.79
C MET A 14 1.08 -7.50 37.81
N LEU A 15 1.37 -8.45 36.93
CA LEU A 15 2.20 -8.22 35.76
C LEU A 15 1.41 -7.34 34.79
N GLY A 16 1.68 -6.05 34.79
CA GLY A 16 1.15 -5.13 33.79
C GLY A 16 1.77 -5.41 32.42
N ALA A 17 1.00 -5.97 31.49
CA ALA A 17 1.40 -6.07 30.11
C ALA A 17 1.40 -4.66 29.50
N SER A 18 2.58 -4.07 29.35
CA SER A 18 2.75 -2.83 28.57
C SER A 18 2.55 -3.16 27.10
N PHE A 19 1.38 -2.81 26.57
CA PHE A 19 1.18 -2.75 25.13
C PHE A 19 1.99 -1.54 24.61
N ALA A 20 3.09 -1.81 23.94
CA ALA A 20 3.78 -0.78 23.17
C ALA A 20 2.83 -0.35 22.03
N ALA A 21 2.29 0.86 22.10
CA ALA A 21 1.59 1.46 20.99
C ALA A 21 2.58 1.62 19.84
N ILE A 22 2.36 0.91 18.73
CA ILE A 22 3.09 1.14 17.50
C ILE A 22 2.67 2.52 17.04
N ALA A 23 3.59 3.49 17.05
CA ALA A 23 3.34 4.82 16.54
C ALA A 23 3.02 4.70 15.04
N GLU A 24 1.85 5.18 14.63
CA GLU A 24 1.49 5.25 13.21
C GLU A 24 2.46 6.20 12.49
N VAL A 25 2.92 5.79 11.31
CA VAL A 25 3.73 6.66 10.45
C VAL A 25 2.82 7.78 9.94
N PRO A 26 3.20 9.08 10.14
CA PRO A 26 2.41 10.18 9.61
C PRO A 26 2.22 10.02 8.10
N ARG A 27 0.97 10.07 7.64
CA ARG A 27 0.62 9.99 6.22
C ARG A 27 0.58 11.39 5.62
N THR A 28 1.04 11.49 4.37
CA THR A 28 0.97 12.74 3.61
C THR A 28 -0.47 12.97 3.14
N ALA A 29 -1.00 14.17 3.34
CA ALA A 29 -2.35 14.50 2.86
C ALA A 29 -2.38 14.50 1.32
N ALA A 30 -3.39 13.87 0.74
CA ALA A 30 -3.61 13.93 -0.70
C ALA A 30 -4.32 15.23 -1.08
N PRO A 31 -3.94 15.88 -2.21
CA PRO A 31 -4.73 16.97 -2.78
C PRO A 31 -6.15 16.51 -3.11
N GLU A 32 -7.15 17.39 -2.93
CA GLU A 32 -8.57 17.07 -3.16
C GLU A 32 -8.87 16.54 -4.57
N ASN A 33 -8.12 17.00 -5.57
CA ASN A 33 -8.29 16.61 -6.96
C ASN A 33 -7.39 15.46 -7.41
N ALA A 34 -6.66 14.84 -6.49
CA ALA A 34 -5.75 13.74 -6.80
C ALA A 34 -6.53 12.50 -7.26
N SER A 35 -6.16 11.98 -8.42
CA SER A 35 -6.67 10.71 -8.90
C SER A 35 -5.65 9.98 -9.74
N VAL A 36 -5.55 8.67 -9.52
CA VAL A 36 -4.70 7.76 -10.30
C VAL A 36 -5.58 6.80 -11.08
N TYR A 37 -5.18 6.43 -12.27
CA TYR A 37 -5.96 5.55 -13.15
C TYR A 37 -5.07 4.78 -14.12
N ILE A 38 -5.53 3.63 -14.58
CA ILE A 38 -4.88 2.85 -15.62
C ILE A 38 -5.38 3.37 -16.97
N ILE A 39 -4.46 3.86 -17.81
CA ILE A 39 -4.75 4.32 -19.18
C ILE A 39 -4.95 3.11 -20.08
N GLU A 40 -4.05 2.14 -19.99
CA GLU A 40 -4.05 0.86 -20.72
C GLU A 40 -3.52 -0.25 -19.79
N PRO A 41 -4.08 -1.48 -19.93
CA PRO A 41 -5.25 -1.86 -20.72
C PRO A 41 -6.55 -1.33 -20.12
N LYS A 42 -7.66 -1.40 -20.91
CA LYS A 42 -8.99 -1.07 -20.40
C LYS A 42 -9.54 -2.23 -19.56
N ASP A 43 -10.45 -1.90 -18.65
CA ASP A 43 -11.17 -2.92 -17.88
C ASP A 43 -11.90 -3.90 -18.81
N GLY A 44 -11.75 -5.19 -18.55
CA GLY A 44 -12.29 -6.27 -19.39
C GLY A 44 -11.49 -6.60 -20.65
N ALA A 45 -10.36 -5.95 -20.89
CA ALA A 45 -9.54 -6.21 -22.07
C ALA A 45 -8.97 -7.63 -22.09
N THR A 46 -8.82 -8.18 -23.29
CA THR A 46 -8.01 -9.38 -23.56
C THR A 46 -6.65 -8.93 -24.08
N VAL A 47 -5.58 -9.40 -23.47
CA VAL A 47 -4.21 -9.01 -23.73
C VAL A 47 -3.34 -10.21 -24.04
N ASP A 48 -2.21 -9.96 -24.67
CA ASP A 48 -1.17 -11.00 -24.87
C ASP A 48 -0.42 -11.26 -23.56
N LYS A 49 0.36 -12.34 -23.52
CA LYS A 49 1.14 -12.74 -22.32
C LYS A 49 2.04 -11.62 -21.80
N THR A 50 2.61 -10.83 -22.69
CA THR A 50 3.38 -9.62 -22.38
C THR A 50 2.63 -8.43 -22.98
N PHE A 51 2.32 -7.45 -22.15
CA PHE A 51 1.55 -6.27 -22.55
C PHE A 51 2.00 -5.04 -21.77
N THR A 52 1.79 -3.86 -22.36
CA THR A 52 2.10 -2.58 -21.72
C THR A 52 0.98 -2.16 -20.79
N VAL A 53 1.34 -1.72 -19.59
CA VAL A 53 0.43 -1.03 -18.65
C VAL A 53 0.88 0.42 -18.53
N ARG A 54 -0.02 1.37 -18.83
CA ARG A 54 0.23 2.81 -18.72
C ARG A 54 -0.56 3.42 -17.60
N PHE A 55 0.11 4.26 -16.82
CA PHE A 55 -0.41 4.89 -15.61
C PHE A 55 -0.75 6.35 -15.86
N GLY A 56 -1.93 6.78 -15.39
CA GLY A 56 -2.34 8.17 -15.42
C GLY A 56 -2.43 8.74 -14.01
N LEU A 57 -2.04 10.00 -13.85
CA LEU A 57 -2.15 10.75 -12.61
C LEU A 57 -2.70 12.14 -12.91
N LYS A 58 -3.67 12.57 -12.12
CA LYS A 58 -4.30 13.90 -12.20
C LYS A 58 -4.25 14.57 -10.82
N GLY A 59 -4.04 15.89 -10.82
CA GLY A 59 -4.02 16.70 -9.60
C GLY A 59 -2.75 16.58 -8.77
N MET A 60 -1.79 15.79 -9.24
CA MET A 60 -0.46 15.59 -8.62
C MET A 60 0.59 15.38 -9.71
N GLY A 61 1.86 15.52 -9.34
CA GLY A 61 3.00 15.15 -10.16
C GLY A 61 3.58 13.78 -9.81
N VAL A 62 4.27 13.18 -10.78
CA VAL A 62 5.08 11.99 -10.54
C VAL A 62 6.50 12.43 -10.16
N ALA A 63 7.04 11.88 -9.07
CA ALA A 63 8.42 12.09 -8.67
C ALA A 63 9.06 10.76 -8.26
N PRO A 64 10.36 10.59 -8.44
CA PRO A 64 11.06 9.42 -7.91
C PRO A 64 10.91 9.28 -6.39
N ALA A 65 10.98 8.04 -5.90
CA ALA A 65 11.04 7.77 -4.47
C ALA A 65 12.17 8.56 -3.80
N GLY A 66 11.92 9.07 -2.60
CA GLY A 66 12.88 9.89 -1.84
C GLY A 66 12.90 11.38 -2.23
N VAL A 67 12.27 11.78 -3.32
CA VAL A 67 12.15 13.19 -3.71
C VAL A 67 11.08 13.87 -2.88
N ASP A 68 11.49 14.89 -2.12
CA ASP A 68 10.59 15.70 -1.29
C ASP A 68 10.11 16.92 -2.08
N ALA A 69 9.06 16.74 -2.84
CA ALA A 69 8.40 17.81 -3.59
C ALA A 69 6.90 17.83 -3.28
N PRO A 70 6.30 19.01 -3.06
CA PRO A 70 4.88 19.11 -2.76
C PRO A 70 4.02 18.45 -3.85
N ASP A 71 2.91 17.82 -3.44
CA ASP A 71 1.91 17.22 -4.32
C ASP A 71 2.51 16.26 -5.38
N THR A 72 3.51 15.50 -4.98
CA THR A 72 4.14 14.48 -5.82
C THR A 72 4.16 13.11 -5.15
N GLY A 73 4.16 12.06 -5.97
CA GLY A 73 4.27 10.69 -5.53
C GLY A 73 4.75 9.77 -6.65
N HIS A 74 4.85 8.49 -6.36
CA HIS A 74 5.24 7.48 -7.34
C HIS A 74 4.30 6.29 -7.33
N HIS A 75 4.20 5.64 -8.48
CA HIS A 75 3.25 4.56 -8.70
C HIS A 75 3.68 3.24 -8.05
N HIS A 76 2.68 2.52 -7.54
CA HIS A 76 2.75 1.10 -7.23
C HIS A 76 1.63 0.40 -7.99
N LEU A 77 1.93 -0.74 -8.61
CA LEU A 77 0.95 -1.57 -9.31
C LEU A 77 0.63 -2.79 -8.44
N LEU A 78 -0.63 -2.91 -8.08
CA LEU A 78 -1.17 -4.04 -7.34
C LEU A 78 -1.69 -5.07 -8.34
N ILE A 79 -1.18 -6.31 -8.27
CA ILE A 79 -1.50 -7.40 -9.18
C ILE A 79 -2.12 -8.53 -8.36
N ASP A 80 -3.34 -8.94 -8.73
CA ASP A 80 -4.04 -10.08 -8.14
C ASP A 80 -4.17 -10.01 -6.60
N LEU A 81 -4.36 -8.82 -6.05
CA LEU A 81 -4.59 -8.65 -4.63
C LEU A 81 -6.10 -8.68 -4.30
N ASP A 82 -6.49 -9.60 -3.43
CA ASP A 82 -7.85 -9.64 -2.86
C ASP A 82 -8.05 -8.55 -1.81
N GLN A 83 -7.00 -8.25 -1.05
CA GLN A 83 -7.01 -7.22 -0.02
C GLN A 83 -5.91 -6.18 -0.28
N LEU A 84 -6.25 -4.92 -0.01
CA LEU A 84 -5.27 -3.84 -0.11
C LEU A 84 -4.19 -4.01 0.96
N PRO A 85 -2.94 -3.58 0.66
CA PRO A 85 -1.89 -3.54 1.67
C PRO A 85 -2.24 -2.55 2.79
N ALA A 86 -1.56 -2.68 3.93
CA ALA A 86 -1.70 -1.73 5.03
C ALA A 86 -1.35 -0.30 4.56
N MET A 87 -2.17 0.68 4.95
CA MET A 87 -2.04 2.07 4.50
C MET A 87 -1.27 2.95 5.49
N ASN A 88 -0.92 2.44 6.66
CA ASN A 88 -0.29 3.18 7.76
C ASN A 88 1.23 2.98 7.84
N GLY A 89 1.86 2.53 6.78
CA GLY A 89 3.29 2.32 6.69
C GLY A 89 3.77 2.19 5.24
N PRO A 90 5.08 2.03 5.04
CA PRO A 90 5.63 1.83 3.70
C PRO A 90 5.06 0.60 3.01
N LEU A 91 4.70 0.75 1.74
CA LEU A 91 4.24 -0.36 0.92
C LEU A 91 5.36 -1.40 0.74
N PRO A 92 5.04 -2.70 0.84
CA PRO A 92 6.01 -3.75 0.53
C PRO A 92 6.35 -3.75 -0.96
N ALA A 93 7.56 -4.18 -1.31
CA ALA A 93 7.94 -4.48 -2.68
C ALA A 93 7.88 -6.00 -2.86
N THR A 94 6.88 -6.49 -3.57
CA THR A 94 6.64 -7.91 -3.85
C THR A 94 6.27 -8.10 -5.33
N GLU A 95 6.13 -9.33 -5.77
CA GLU A 95 5.62 -9.62 -7.13
C GLU A 95 4.18 -9.13 -7.35
N ASN A 96 3.39 -9.00 -6.27
CA ASN A 96 2.01 -8.51 -6.31
C ASN A 96 1.87 -7.01 -5.97
N VAL A 97 2.93 -6.38 -5.48
CA VAL A 97 3.01 -4.94 -5.20
C VAL A 97 4.28 -4.42 -5.86
N VAL A 98 4.17 -4.06 -7.12
CA VAL A 98 5.31 -3.64 -7.94
C VAL A 98 5.57 -2.15 -7.76
N HIS A 99 6.81 -1.81 -7.41
CA HIS A 99 7.24 -0.46 -7.10
C HIS A 99 7.92 0.22 -8.29
N PHE A 100 7.50 1.46 -8.60
CA PHE A 100 8.03 2.28 -9.69
C PHE A 100 8.76 3.52 -9.16
N GLY A 101 9.81 3.28 -8.39
CA GLY A 101 10.53 4.30 -7.63
C GLY A 101 11.40 5.26 -8.44
N LYS A 102 11.51 5.09 -9.75
CA LYS A 102 12.25 6.03 -10.62
C LYS A 102 11.34 7.06 -11.30
N GLY A 103 10.05 7.08 -10.96
CA GLY A 103 9.08 7.96 -11.59
C GLY A 103 8.53 7.42 -12.91
N GLN A 104 8.57 6.10 -13.11
CA GLN A 104 8.02 5.47 -14.31
C GLN A 104 6.50 5.67 -14.36
N THR A 105 5.97 5.86 -15.57
CA THR A 105 4.54 6.01 -15.85
C THR A 105 3.99 4.88 -16.73
N GLU A 106 4.81 3.90 -17.06
CA GLU A 106 4.42 2.70 -17.79
C GLU A 106 5.36 1.55 -17.50
N THR A 107 4.91 0.35 -17.78
CA THR A 107 5.72 -0.87 -17.69
C THR A 107 5.25 -1.92 -18.66
N GLU A 108 6.14 -2.82 -19.07
CA GLU A 108 5.75 -4.10 -19.67
C GLU A 108 5.50 -5.11 -18.54
N LEU A 109 4.35 -5.76 -18.58
CA LEU A 109 3.95 -6.78 -17.63
C LEU A 109 3.79 -8.11 -18.34
N THR A 110 4.35 -9.18 -17.76
CA THR A 110 4.20 -10.55 -18.25
C THR A 110 3.46 -11.35 -17.20
N LEU A 111 2.29 -11.89 -17.58
CA LEU A 111 1.45 -12.70 -16.69
C LEU A 111 1.08 -14.02 -17.35
N ALA A 112 0.76 -15.02 -16.53
CA ALA A 112 0.28 -16.31 -17.02
C ALA A 112 -1.10 -16.17 -17.69
N PRO A 113 -1.47 -17.07 -18.60
CA PRO A 113 -2.82 -17.07 -19.17
C PRO A 113 -3.91 -17.17 -18.10
N GLY A 114 -4.98 -16.42 -18.28
CA GLY A 114 -6.11 -16.38 -17.36
C GLY A 114 -6.52 -14.95 -16.97
N LYS A 115 -7.42 -14.85 -16.00
CA LYS A 115 -7.90 -13.56 -15.47
C LYS A 115 -6.95 -13.03 -14.41
N HIS A 116 -6.64 -11.75 -14.51
CA HIS A 116 -5.82 -11.01 -13.56
C HIS A 116 -6.47 -9.68 -13.20
N THR A 117 -6.22 -9.19 -12.00
CA THR A 117 -6.64 -7.86 -11.58
C THR A 117 -5.46 -6.92 -11.47
N LEU A 118 -5.65 -5.69 -11.88
CA LEU A 118 -4.65 -4.62 -11.80
C LEU A 118 -5.26 -3.41 -11.10
N GLN A 119 -4.49 -2.77 -10.22
CA GLN A 119 -4.91 -1.54 -9.54
C GLN A 119 -3.68 -0.69 -9.22
N LEU A 120 -3.79 0.63 -9.31
CA LEU A 120 -2.72 1.55 -8.96
C LEU A 120 -2.94 2.15 -7.57
N LEU A 121 -1.86 2.26 -6.83
CA LEU A 121 -1.79 2.96 -5.55
C LEU A 121 -0.57 3.89 -5.55
N LEU A 122 -0.79 5.16 -5.24
CA LEU A 122 0.29 6.15 -5.19
C LEU A 122 0.92 6.15 -3.80
N GLY A 123 2.25 6.10 -3.75
CA GLY A 123 3.04 6.27 -2.54
C GLY A 123 3.74 7.62 -2.50
N ASP A 124 3.92 8.16 -1.31
CA ASP A 124 4.73 9.35 -1.08
C ASP A 124 6.23 9.04 -1.17
N LYS A 125 7.10 10.02 -0.91
CA LYS A 125 8.56 9.87 -0.95
C LYS A 125 9.09 8.70 -0.10
N ASN A 126 8.36 8.27 0.93
CA ASN A 126 8.70 7.19 1.84
C ASN A 126 7.94 5.89 1.54
N HIS A 127 7.29 5.78 0.38
CA HIS A 127 6.45 4.66 -0.03
C HIS A 127 5.16 4.50 0.81
N VAL A 128 4.77 5.50 1.59
CA VAL A 128 3.56 5.47 2.41
C VAL A 128 2.39 5.97 1.56
N PRO A 129 1.25 5.25 1.53
CA PRO A 129 0.06 5.73 0.84
C PRO A 129 -0.45 7.07 1.40
N PHE A 130 -0.91 7.95 0.53
CA PHE A 130 -1.51 9.24 0.91
C PHE A 130 -2.78 9.07 1.75
N ASP A 131 -3.20 10.12 2.44
CA ASP A 131 -4.45 10.18 3.19
C ASP A 131 -5.35 11.32 2.68
N PRO A 132 -6.54 11.02 2.11
CA PRO A 132 -7.02 9.68 1.75
C PRO A 132 -6.16 9.00 0.68
N PRO A 133 -6.23 7.64 0.54
CA PRO A 133 -5.43 6.93 -0.43
C PRO A 133 -5.74 7.37 -1.87
N VAL A 134 -4.70 7.65 -2.64
CA VAL A 134 -4.81 7.89 -4.08
C VAL A 134 -4.73 6.54 -4.78
N LEU A 135 -5.90 5.94 -4.96
CA LEU A 135 -6.11 4.56 -5.40
C LEU A 135 -6.99 4.53 -6.65
N SER A 136 -6.61 3.76 -7.66
CA SER A 136 -7.40 3.61 -8.87
C SER A 136 -8.57 2.64 -8.69
N LYS A 137 -9.47 2.62 -9.67
CA LYS A 137 -10.37 1.48 -9.84
C LYS A 137 -9.54 0.22 -10.09
N LYS A 138 -10.00 -0.91 -9.55
CA LYS A 138 -9.46 -2.23 -9.91
C LYS A 138 -10.05 -2.63 -11.26
N ILE A 139 -9.16 -2.98 -12.20
CA ILE A 139 -9.57 -3.50 -13.51
C ILE A 139 -9.26 -4.99 -13.59
N THR A 140 -9.97 -5.67 -14.47
CA THR A 140 -9.73 -7.09 -14.79
C THR A 140 -9.29 -7.20 -16.24
N VAL A 141 -8.23 -7.96 -16.48
CA VAL A 141 -7.74 -8.33 -17.82
C VAL A 141 -7.75 -9.84 -17.97
N THR A 142 -7.89 -10.30 -19.21
CA THR A 142 -7.75 -11.72 -19.55
C THR A 142 -6.51 -11.88 -20.41
N VAL A 143 -5.54 -12.64 -19.94
CA VAL A 143 -4.31 -12.98 -20.68
C VAL A 143 -4.57 -14.23 -21.50
N LYS A 144 -4.20 -14.19 -22.81
CA LYS A 144 -4.32 -15.30 -23.76
C LYS A 144 -3.27 -16.40 -23.51
#